data_c497591577e681608c80e638695eefc5
#
_entry.id   c497591577e681608c80e638695eefc5
#
_cell.length_a   1.000
_cell.length_b   1.000
_cell.length_c   1.000
_cell.angle_alpha   90.00
_cell.angle_beta   90.00
_cell.angle_gamma   90.00
#
_symmetry.space_group_name_H-M   'P 1'
#
loop_
_entity.id
_entity.type
_entity.pdbx_description
1 polymer ?
#
loop_
_entity_poly.entity_id
_entity_poly.type
_entity_poly.pdbx_seq_one_letter_code
_entity_poly.pdbx_strand_id
1 'polypeptide(L)'
;MKRNRRTAFILAAGLGTRLKELTTNTPKALVSINNKPLLEVLLEELIKQDFNHIVVNVHHFGEQIIDFVGDFSTSLRSGRNDIIISDERPLLMDTGGAILQALPYFEQSEAVLVHNVDVLENVDLKGFYDNFCQSEDAAWLLTQERNSKRKLVFDSQDNFLGRFNTETNDYDGKGKLPNNCKLLSFSGIHIFKPEYFKSFELKPCYIFELYQQIAKNHRVTSKLIHPDYWFDLGTKEQLKNAELWLSSRR
;
A
#
# COMPACT_ATOMS: atom_id res chain seq x y z
N MET A 1 29.55 -0.94 8.26
CA MET A 1 28.34 -1.78 8.17
C MET A 1 27.36 -1.07 7.25
N LYS A 2 26.96 -1.66 6.10
CA LYS A 2 25.84 -1.14 5.30
C LYS A 2 24.59 -1.20 6.19
N ARG A 3 23.96 -0.07 6.45
CA ARG A 3 22.67 -0.04 7.14
C ARG A 3 21.68 -0.90 6.35
N ASN A 4 20.97 -1.76 7.03
CA ASN A 4 19.86 -2.54 6.43
C ASN A 4 18.79 -1.51 6.00
N ARG A 5 18.65 -1.28 4.70
CA ARG A 5 17.71 -0.30 4.13
C ARG A 5 16.35 -0.95 4.05
N ARG A 6 15.43 -0.57 4.95
CA ARG A 6 14.02 -0.95 4.83
C ARG A 6 13.27 0.14 4.08
N THR A 7 12.72 -0.25 2.94
CA THR A 7 12.05 0.68 2.02
C THR A 7 10.54 0.51 2.11
N ALA A 8 9.84 1.62 2.27
CA ALA A 8 8.39 1.70 2.16
C ALA A 8 7.98 2.64 1.04
N PHE A 9 6.87 2.33 0.36
CA PHE A 9 6.23 3.18 -0.63
C PHE A 9 4.79 3.45 -0.20
N ILE A 10 4.46 4.71 0.04
CA ILE A 10 3.14 5.15 0.46
C ILE A 10 2.35 5.60 -0.76
N LEU A 11 1.21 4.96 -1.03
CA LEU A 11 0.29 5.37 -2.08
C LEU A 11 -0.61 6.48 -1.56
N ALA A 12 -0.23 7.74 -1.85
CA ALA A 12 -0.90 8.96 -1.41
C ALA A 12 -1.55 9.78 -2.55
N ALA A 13 -1.38 9.39 -3.81
CA ALA A 13 -1.88 10.08 -5.01
C ALA A 13 -3.40 9.94 -5.24
N GLY A 14 -4.13 9.23 -4.38
CA GLY A 14 -5.55 8.96 -4.55
C GLY A 14 -6.43 10.21 -4.47
N LEU A 15 -7.43 10.32 -5.38
CA LEU A 15 -8.33 11.48 -5.49
C LEU A 15 -9.27 11.69 -4.29
N GLY A 16 -9.48 10.67 -3.46
CA GLY A 16 -10.30 10.78 -2.24
C GLY A 16 -11.79 11.05 -2.46
N THR A 17 -12.33 10.79 -3.64
CA THR A 17 -13.70 11.18 -4.07
C THR A 17 -14.82 10.75 -3.13
N ARG A 18 -14.64 9.64 -2.38
CA ARG A 18 -15.62 9.13 -1.40
C ARG A 18 -15.70 9.96 -0.11
N LEU A 19 -14.67 10.74 0.21
CA LEU A 19 -14.62 11.63 1.38
C LEU A 19 -15.30 12.98 1.15
N LYS A 20 -15.69 13.28 -0.12
CA LYS A 20 -16.48 14.46 -0.53
C LYS A 20 -15.89 15.76 0.03
N GLU A 21 -16.64 16.46 0.93
CA GLU A 21 -16.26 17.78 1.43
C GLU A 21 -14.90 17.80 2.15
N LEU A 22 -14.45 16.68 2.72
CA LEU A 22 -13.15 16.61 3.38
C LEU A 22 -11.98 16.68 2.39
N THR A 23 -12.24 16.37 1.12
CA THR A 23 -11.22 16.38 0.07
C THR A 23 -11.45 17.43 -1.01
N THR A 24 -12.33 18.41 -0.77
CA THR A 24 -12.59 19.50 -1.71
C THR A 24 -11.34 20.38 -1.93
N ASN A 25 -10.59 20.67 -0.87
CA ASN A 25 -9.41 21.56 -0.89
C ASN A 25 -8.19 20.92 -0.21
N THR A 26 -8.26 19.64 0.11
CA THR A 26 -7.21 18.94 0.86
C THR A 26 -7.03 17.53 0.26
N PRO A 27 -5.80 17.08 -0.02
CA PRO A 27 -5.58 15.72 -0.49
C PRO A 27 -6.00 14.71 0.59
N LYS A 28 -6.46 13.53 0.17
CA LYS A 28 -6.88 12.47 1.09
C LYS A 28 -5.80 12.15 2.14
N ALA A 29 -4.55 12.17 1.76
CA ALA A 29 -3.42 11.91 2.64
C ALA A 29 -3.30 12.89 3.83
N LEU A 30 -3.83 14.10 3.69
CA LEU A 30 -3.82 15.13 4.73
C LEU A 30 -5.17 15.28 5.47
N VAL A 31 -6.16 14.44 5.16
CA VAL A 31 -7.36 14.34 6.00
C VAL A 31 -6.95 13.86 7.38
N SER A 32 -7.49 14.49 8.43
CA SER A 32 -7.09 14.20 9.81
C SER A 32 -7.92 13.09 10.44
N ILE A 33 -7.26 12.29 11.27
CA ILE A 33 -7.84 11.38 12.24
C ILE A 33 -7.28 11.74 13.63
N ASN A 34 -8.12 11.97 14.63
CA ASN A 34 -7.69 12.44 15.97
C ASN A 34 -6.73 13.65 15.90
N ASN A 35 -7.00 14.63 15.05
CA ASN A 35 -6.20 15.83 14.81
C ASN A 35 -4.81 15.61 14.20
N LYS A 36 -4.52 14.43 13.65
CA LYS A 36 -3.29 14.16 12.90
C LYS A 36 -3.62 13.79 11.45
N PRO A 37 -2.91 14.32 10.45
CA PRO A 37 -3.03 13.85 9.05
C PRO A 37 -2.78 12.35 8.92
N LEU A 38 -3.54 11.67 8.05
CA LEU A 38 -3.35 10.23 7.78
C LEU A 38 -1.91 9.90 7.41
N LEU A 39 -1.29 10.74 6.57
CA LEU A 39 0.10 10.59 6.17
C LEU A 39 1.06 10.68 7.35
N GLU A 40 0.82 11.60 8.30
CA GLU A 40 1.65 11.72 9.52
C GLU A 40 1.58 10.46 10.36
N VAL A 41 0.37 9.96 10.60
CA VAL A 41 0.16 8.72 11.37
C VAL A 41 0.92 7.54 10.75
N LEU A 42 0.85 7.40 9.43
CA LEU A 42 1.53 6.31 8.73
C LEU A 42 3.06 6.50 8.72
N LEU A 43 3.56 7.73 8.51
CA LEU A 43 4.99 8.02 8.55
C LEU A 43 5.59 7.71 9.93
N GLU A 44 4.92 8.16 11.01
CA GLU A 44 5.35 7.87 12.38
C GLU A 44 5.41 6.36 12.65
N GLU A 45 4.39 5.60 12.21
CA GLU A 45 4.34 4.15 12.41
C GLU A 45 5.43 3.42 11.61
N LEU A 46 5.65 3.78 10.35
CA LEU A 46 6.73 3.20 9.54
C LEU A 46 8.11 3.48 10.15
N ILE A 47 8.36 4.72 10.60
CA ILE A 47 9.63 5.09 11.25
C ILE A 47 9.84 4.32 12.54
N LYS A 48 8.80 4.17 13.36
CA LYS A 48 8.82 3.39 14.60
C LYS A 48 9.15 1.92 14.34
N GLN A 49 8.72 1.39 13.19
CA GLN A 49 9.01 0.03 12.72
C GLN A 49 10.33 -0.07 11.90
N ASP A 50 11.24 0.89 12.06
CA ASP A 50 12.58 0.93 11.44
C ASP A 50 12.59 1.03 9.90
N PHE A 51 11.53 1.51 9.25
CA PHE A 51 11.60 1.91 7.85
C PHE A 51 12.36 3.24 7.76
N ASN A 52 13.44 3.26 6.99
CA ASN A 52 14.37 4.38 6.93
C ASN A 52 14.56 4.98 5.53
N HIS A 53 13.87 4.44 4.55
CA HIS A 53 13.75 4.96 3.20
C HIS A 53 12.28 4.90 2.78
N ILE A 54 11.62 6.03 2.77
CA ILE A 54 10.18 6.12 2.53
C ILE A 54 9.95 6.95 1.28
N VAL A 55 9.25 6.39 0.30
CA VAL A 55 8.83 7.11 -0.91
C VAL A 55 7.35 7.38 -0.82
N VAL A 56 6.92 8.60 -1.15
CA VAL A 56 5.51 9.01 -1.13
C VAL A 56 5.13 9.48 -2.54
N ASN A 57 4.14 8.85 -3.18
CA ASN A 57 3.67 9.37 -4.45
C ASN A 57 2.65 10.49 -4.26
N VAL A 58 2.66 11.46 -5.17
CA VAL A 58 1.77 12.62 -5.13
C VAL A 58 1.17 12.89 -6.51
N HIS A 59 -0.10 13.31 -6.53
CA HIS A 59 -0.80 13.75 -7.75
C HIS A 59 -1.75 14.91 -7.43
N HIS A 60 -2.99 14.64 -7.06
CA HIS A 60 -4.00 15.65 -6.76
C HIS A 60 -3.65 16.39 -5.48
N PHE A 61 -3.62 17.73 -5.53
CA PHE A 61 -3.10 18.60 -4.46
C PHE A 61 -1.68 18.23 -4.02
N GLY A 62 -0.83 17.75 -4.95
CA GLY A 62 0.50 17.26 -4.65
C GLY A 62 1.40 18.25 -3.93
N GLU A 63 1.26 19.58 -4.21
CA GLU A 63 2.03 20.62 -3.50
C GLU A 63 1.80 20.58 -1.99
N GLN A 64 0.55 20.42 -1.54
CA GLN A 64 0.25 20.34 -0.11
C GLN A 64 0.92 19.14 0.57
N ILE A 65 1.03 18.00 -0.14
CA ILE A 65 1.72 16.82 0.39
C ILE A 65 3.23 17.07 0.41
N ILE A 66 3.79 17.70 -0.63
CA ILE A 66 5.22 18.05 -0.71
C ILE A 66 5.61 18.98 0.44
N ASP A 67 4.85 20.05 0.65
CA ASP A 67 5.08 21.01 1.73
C ASP A 67 4.99 20.32 3.09
N PHE A 68 3.95 19.51 3.31
CA PHE A 68 3.79 18.73 4.54
C PHE A 68 4.97 17.79 4.81
N VAL A 69 5.42 17.04 3.79
CA VAL A 69 6.56 16.11 3.92
C VAL A 69 7.86 16.88 4.21
N GLY A 70 8.04 18.06 3.61
CA GLY A 70 9.17 18.95 3.90
C GLY A 70 9.22 19.38 5.36
N ASP A 71 8.11 19.87 5.90
CA ASP A 71 7.97 20.28 7.30
C ASP A 71 8.16 19.10 8.26
N PHE A 72 7.51 17.95 7.96
CA PHE A 72 7.63 16.73 8.75
C PHE A 72 9.09 16.23 8.80
N SER A 73 9.78 16.18 7.65
CA SER A 73 11.17 15.74 7.57
C SER A 73 12.10 16.65 8.39
N THR A 74 11.84 17.95 8.39
CA THR A 74 12.61 18.94 9.17
C THR A 74 12.40 18.73 10.68
N SER A 75 11.20 18.31 11.10
CA SER A 75 10.87 18.03 12.50
C SER A 75 11.57 16.78 13.04
N LEU A 76 11.97 15.85 12.17
CA LEU A 76 12.70 14.64 12.52
C LEU A 76 14.16 14.97 12.85
N ARG A 77 14.46 15.28 14.13
CA ARG A 77 15.80 15.67 14.64
C ARG A 77 16.92 14.66 14.38
N SER A 78 16.63 13.48 13.81
CA SER A 78 17.60 12.37 13.76
C SER A 78 18.38 12.26 12.46
N GLY A 79 18.03 12.94 11.37
CA GLY A 79 18.71 12.84 10.06
C GLY A 79 18.84 11.39 9.52
N ARG A 80 18.02 10.47 10.05
CA ARG A 80 18.18 9.01 9.82
C ARG A 80 17.23 8.44 8.77
N ASN A 81 16.23 9.23 8.38
CA ASN A 81 15.17 8.77 7.49
C ASN A 81 15.16 9.63 6.23
N ASP A 82 15.20 8.98 5.07
CA ASP A 82 15.02 9.63 3.77
C ASP A 82 13.54 9.52 3.38
N ILE A 83 12.85 10.66 3.30
CA ILE A 83 11.50 10.71 2.74
C ILE A 83 11.59 11.40 1.38
N ILE A 84 11.19 10.69 0.33
CA ILE A 84 11.34 11.08 -1.07
C ILE A 84 9.96 11.21 -1.71
N ILE A 85 9.78 12.20 -2.54
CA ILE A 85 8.55 12.39 -3.33
C ILE A 85 8.70 11.72 -4.70
N SER A 86 7.74 10.85 -5.06
CA SER A 86 7.52 10.37 -6.41
C SER A 86 6.38 11.19 -7.04
N ASP A 87 6.74 12.11 -7.94
CA ASP A 87 5.83 13.10 -8.48
C ASP A 87 5.05 12.58 -9.70
N GLU A 88 3.75 12.36 -9.55
CA GLU A 88 2.82 11.94 -10.60
C GLU A 88 1.87 13.07 -11.05
N ARG A 89 2.13 14.33 -10.67
CA ARG A 89 1.25 15.46 -11.01
C ARG A 89 0.96 15.60 -12.50
N PRO A 90 1.89 15.32 -13.42
CA PRO A 90 1.61 15.39 -14.85
C PRO A 90 0.59 14.35 -15.34
N LEU A 91 0.58 13.15 -14.73
CA LEU A 91 -0.29 12.04 -15.13
C LEU A 91 -0.49 11.08 -13.96
N LEU A 92 -1.76 10.85 -13.58
CA LEU A 92 -2.10 9.84 -12.58
C LEU A 92 -1.77 8.43 -13.12
N MET A 93 -0.87 7.75 -12.42
CA MET A 93 -0.31 6.48 -12.87
C MET A 93 -1.10 5.24 -12.41
N ASP A 94 -2.13 5.39 -11.58
CA ASP A 94 -2.74 4.29 -10.85
C ASP A 94 -1.73 3.50 -9.99
N THR A 95 -2.16 2.44 -9.32
CA THR A 95 -1.33 1.77 -8.31
C THR A 95 -0.12 1.00 -8.87
N GLY A 96 -0.23 0.46 -10.07
CA GLY A 96 0.87 -0.26 -10.74
C GLY A 96 1.84 0.70 -11.41
N GLY A 97 1.32 1.65 -12.17
CA GLY A 97 2.14 2.68 -12.82
C GLY A 97 2.90 3.55 -11.81
N ALA A 98 2.32 3.83 -10.64
CA ALA A 98 2.97 4.50 -9.52
C ALA A 98 4.26 3.75 -9.07
N ILE A 99 4.18 2.43 -8.95
CA ILE A 99 5.36 1.60 -8.62
C ILE A 99 6.39 1.68 -9.74
N LEU A 100 5.97 1.58 -11.01
CA LEU A 100 6.88 1.65 -12.16
C LEU A 100 7.60 3.01 -12.22
N GLN A 101 6.91 4.10 -11.95
CA GLN A 101 7.49 5.45 -11.89
C GLN A 101 8.48 5.60 -10.73
N ALA A 102 8.19 4.97 -9.59
CA ALA A 102 9.03 5.03 -8.40
C ALA A 102 10.23 4.07 -8.43
N LEU A 103 10.35 3.16 -9.42
CA LEU A 103 11.45 2.17 -9.50
C LEU A 103 12.86 2.75 -9.32
N PRO A 104 13.22 3.94 -9.87
CA PRO A 104 14.55 4.52 -9.65
C PRO A 104 14.89 4.75 -8.17
N TYR A 105 13.89 5.02 -7.33
CA TYR A 105 14.08 5.20 -5.89
C TYR A 105 14.28 3.88 -5.13
N PHE A 106 14.00 2.74 -5.78
CA PHE A 106 14.10 1.40 -5.19
C PHE A 106 15.35 0.62 -5.59
N GLU A 107 16.26 1.18 -6.41
CA GLU A 107 17.41 0.46 -6.97
C GLU A 107 18.31 -0.22 -5.93
N GLN A 108 18.41 0.35 -4.72
CA GLN A 108 19.22 -0.20 -3.64
C GLN A 108 18.39 -0.98 -2.61
N SER A 109 17.12 -1.22 -2.89
CA SER A 109 16.20 -1.90 -1.99
C SER A 109 16.11 -3.37 -2.37
N GLU A 110 16.27 -4.26 -1.39
CA GLU A 110 16.03 -5.69 -1.57
C GLU A 110 14.53 -5.98 -1.75
N ALA A 111 13.72 -5.26 -1.01
CA ALA A 111 12.26 -5.31 -1.07
C ALA A 111 11.65 -3.92 -0.87
N VAL A 112 10.39 -3.75 -1.26
CA VAL A 112 9.60 -2.52 -1.05
C VAL A 112 8.26 -2.90 -0.45
N LEU A 113 8.00 -2.41 0.77
CA LEU A 113 6.67 -2.46 1.36
C LEU A 113 5.82 -1.35 0.76
N VAL A 114 4.67 -1.68 0.22
CA VAL A 114 3.67 -0.71 -0.25
C VAL A 114 2.53 -0.63 0.73
N HIS A 115 2.13 0.58 1.06
CA HIS A 115 1.06 0.84 2.02
C HIS A 115 0.13 1.94 1.49
N ASN A 116 -1.18 1.66 1.46
CA ASN A 116 -2.16 2.69 1.14
C ASN A 116 -2.25 3.69 2.30
N VAL A 117 -2.20 4.99 2.01
CA VAL A 117 -2.23 6.05 3.04
C VAL A 117 -3.52 6.07 3.87
N ASP A 118 -4.60 5.48 3.35
CA ASP A 118 -5.92 5.42 4.00
C ASP A 118 -6.20 4.12 4.76
N VAL A 119 -5.19 3.31 4.99
CA VAL A 119 -5.27 2.12 5.84
C VAL A 119 -4.66 2.41 7.19
N LEU A 120 -5.39 2.10 8.26
CA LEU A 120 -4.92 2.17 9.64
C LEU A 120 -5.00 0.77 10.25
N GLU A 121 -3.91 0.28 10.80
CA GLU A 121 -3.77 -1.10 11.28
C GLU A 121 -2.67 -1.22 12.36
N ASN A 122 -2.48 -2.40 12.93
CA ASN A 122 -1.41 -2.71 13.88
C ASN A 122 -0.61 -3.97 13.53
N VAL A 123 -0.32 -4.15 12.26
CA VAL A 123 0.49 -5.27 11.77
C VAL A 123 1.98 -5.05 12.10
N ASP A 124 2.70 -6.10 12.46
CA ASP A 124 4.17 -6.08 12.51
C ASP A 124 4.74 -6.01 11.08
N LEU A 125 4.79 -4.79 10.53
CA LEU A 125 5.30 -4.53 9.18
C LEU A 125 6.80 -4.81 9.08
N LYS A 126 7.55 -4.59 10.16
CA LYS A 126 8.97 -4.90 10.23
C LYS A 126 9.23 -6.39 10.11
N GLY A 127 8.56 -7.19 10.93
CA GLY A 127 8.67 -8.66 10.87
C GLY A 127 8.18 -9.20 9.54
N PHE A 128 7.11 -8.63 8.97
CA PHE A 128 6.63 -8.97 7.64
C PHE A 128 7.69 -8.70 6.56
N TYR A 129 8.36 -7.53 6.59
CA TYR A 129 9.43 -7.15 5.68
C TYR A 129 10.63 -8.10 5.80
N ASP A 130 11.11 -8.32 7.03
CA ASP A 130 12.30 -9.13 7.30
C ASP A 130 12.08 -10.60 6.88
N ASN A 131 10.88 -11.14 7.10
CA ASN A 131 10.51 -12.48 6.64
C ASN A 131 10.41 -12.59 5.11
N PHE A 132 9.90 -11.54 4.45
CA PHE A 132 9.83 -11.51 2.99
C PHE A 132 11.22 -11.50 2.35
N CYS A 133 12.17 -10.73 2.89
CA CYS A 133 13.55 -10.71 2.37
C CYS A 133 14.23 -12.10 2.43
N GLN A 134 13.78 -12.99 3.33
CA GLN A 134 14.27 -14.37 3.40
C GLN A 134 13.55 -15.33 2.45
N SER A 135 12.48 -14.90 1.79
CA SER A 135 11.71 -15.73 0.86
C SER A 135 12.22 -15.61 -0.58
N GLU A 136 11.88 -16.60 -1.40
CA GLU A 136 12.13 -16.57 -2.85
C GLU A 136 10.93 -15.97 -3.63
N ASP A 137 9.85 -15.63 -2.95
CA ASP A 137 8.65 -15.10 -3.59
C ASP A 137 8.91 -13.71 -4.21
N ALA A 138 8.27 -13.43 -5.33
CA ALA A 138 8.36 -12.13 -6.00
C ALA A 138 7.54 -11.05 -5.28
N ALA A 139 6.42 -11.44 -4.68
CA ALA A 139 5.57 -10.54 -3.89
C ALA A 139 4.72 -11.30 -2.87
N TRP A 140 4.42 -10.63 -1.76
CA TRP A 140 3.40 -11.04 -0.79
C TRP A 140 2.30 -10.01 -0.72
N LEU A 141 1.05 -10.47 -0.75
CA LEU A 141 -0.15 -9.65 -0.61
C LEU A 141 -0.75 -9.89 0.78
N LEU A 142 -0.83 -8.87 1.61
CA LEU A 142 -1.52 -8.99 2.90
C LEU A 142 -3.02 -9.10 2.67
N THR A 143 -3.62 -10.13 3.23
CA THR A 143 -5.02 -10.46 3.03
C THR A 143 -5.76 -10.71 4.33
N GLN A 144 -7.07 -10.61 4.30
CA GLN A 144 -7.97 -10.82 5.43
C GLN A 144 -9.21 -11.60 5.02
N GLU A 145 -9.76 -12.35 5.96
CA GLU A 145 -11.11 -12.91 5.88
C GLU A 145 -12.14 -11.87 6.35
N ARG A 146 -12.49 -10.93 5.48
CA ARG A 146 -13.52 -9.92 5.76
C ARG A 146 -14.50 -9.81 4.62
N ASN A 147 -15.68 -9.28 4.86
CA ASN A 147 -16.63 -9.04 3.80
C ASN A 147 -16.16 -7.89 2.90
N SER A 148 -16.03 -8.15 1.60
CA SER A 148 -15.59 -7.19 0.59
C SER A 148 -16.13 -7.58 -0.78
N LYS A 149 -16.57 -6.62 -1.55
CA LYS A 149 -17.05 -6.82 -2.94
C LYS A 149 -15.93 -7.28 -3.89
N ARG A 150 -14.69 -6.89 -3.61
CA ARG A 150 -13.51 -7.25 -4.40
C ARG A 150 -12.65 -8.20 -3.62
N LYS A 151 -12.47 -9.40 -4.16
CA LYS A 151 -11.65 -10.45 -3.58
C LYS A 151 -10.43 -10.70 -4.46
N LEU A 152 -9.31 -11.02 -3.83
CA LEU A 152 -8.18 -11.65 -4.49
C LEU A 152 -8.40 -13.17 -4.49
N VAL A 153 -8.05 -13.80 -5.59
CA VAL A 153 -8.22 -15.24 -5.81
C VAL A 153 -6.86 -15.91 -5.70
N PHE A 154 -6.79 -16.93 -4.87
CA PHE A 154 -5.58 -17.74 -4.69
C PHE A 154 -5.90 -19.22 -4.85
N ASP A 155 -4.92 -20.00 -5.28
CA ASP A 155 -5.02 -21.46 -5.30
C ASP A 155 -4.85 -22.06 -3.88
N SER A 156 -4.84 -23.39 -3.79
CA SER A 156 -4.65 -24.11 -2.53
C SER A 156 -3.25 -23.91 -1.92
N GLN A 157 -2.27 -23.48 -2.71
CA GLN A 157 -0.88 -23.21 -2.32
C GLN A 157 -0.62 -21.71 -2.09
N ASP A 158 -1.68 -20.90 -2.00
CA ASP A 158 -1.65 -19.44 -1.83
C ASP A 158 -1.05 -18.65 -3.00
N ASN A 159 -0.93 -19.22 -4.21
CA ASN A 159 -0.49 -18.49 -5.39
C ASN A 159 -1.63 -17.61 -5.94
N PHE A 160 -1.30 -16.37 -6.27
CA PHE A 160 -2.25 -15.39 -6.81
C PHE A 160 -2.70 -15.76 -8.22
N LEU A 161 -4.01 -15.78 -8.43
CA LEU A 161 -4.64 -16.15 -9.70
C LEU A 161 -5.36 -14.99 -10.38
N GLY A 162 -5.80 -13.97 -9.63
CA GLY A 162 -6.56 -12.85 -10.15
C GLY A 162 -7.48 -12.23 -9.12
N ARG A 163 -8.47 -11.46 -9.60
CA ARG A 163 -9.47 -10.79 -8.75
C ARG A 163 -10.86 -11.27 -9.10
N PHE A 164 -11.73 -11.29 -8.12
CA PHE A 164 -13.15 -11.66 -8.25
C PHE A 164 -14.04 -10.58 -7.65
N ASN A 165 -15.05 -10.15 -8.38
CA ASN A 165 -16.08 -9.25 -7.89
C ASN A 165 -17.31 -10.08 -7.48
N THR A 166 -17.65 -10.07 -6.19
CA THR A 166 -18.76 -10.87 -5.64
C THR A 166 -20.15 -10.34 -5.99
N GLU A 167 -20.28 -9.10 -6.48
CA GLU A 167 -21.56 -8.52 -6.90
C GLU A 167 -21.85 -8.82 -8.38
N THR A 168 -20.84 -8.70 -9.24
CA THR A 168 -20.99 -8.90 -10.70
C THR A 168 -20.64 -10.31 -11.13
N ASN A 169 -20.00 -11.11 -10.26
CA ASN A 169 -19.39 -12.41 -10.55
C ASN A 169 -18.29 -12.37 -11.63
N ASP A 170 -17.68 -11.20 -11.84
CA ASP A 170 -16.58 -11.05 -12.77
C ASP A 170 -15.27 -11.58 -12.16
N TYR A 171 -14.55 -12.38 -12.93
CA TYR A 171 -13.23 -12.89 -12.62
C TYR A 171 -12.25 -12.46 -13.71
N ASP A 172 -11.17 -11.75 -13.33
CA ASP A 172 -10.15 -11.24 -14.27
C ASP A 172 -8.91 -12.13 -14.42
N GLY A 173 -8.91 -13.31 -13.80
CA GLY A 173 -7.84 -14.29 -13.96
C GLY A 173 -7.97 -15.14 -15.22
N LYS A 174 -7.09 -16.12 -15.39
CA LYS A 174 -7.09 -17.00 -16.56
C LYS A 174 -8.25 -18.00 -16.53
N GLY A 175 -9.12 -17.95 -17.52
CA GLY A 175 -10.23 -18.89 -17.69
C GLY A 175 -11.40 -18.63 -16.75
N LYS A 176 -12.01 -19.69 -16.20
CA LYS A 176 -13.10 -19.60 -15.22
C LYS A 176 -12.55 -19.58 -13.80
N LEU A 177 -13.30 -18.99 -12.88
CA LEU A 177 -12.98 -19.04 -11.45
C LEU A 177 -12.81 -20.51 -11.00
N PRO A 178 -11.65 -20.89 -10.43
CA PRO A 178 -11.41 -22.27 -10.00
C PRO A 178 -12.33 -22.67 -8.83
N ASN A 179 -12.84 -23.91 -8.85
CA ASN A 179 -13.76 -24.41 -7.80
C ASN A 179 -13.11 -24.47 -6.40
N ASN A 180 -11.80 -24.72 -6.32
CA ASN A 180 -11.05 -24.88 -5.06
C ASN A 180 -10.11 -23.70 -4.82
N CYS A 181 -10.58 -22.46 -5.04
CA CYS A 181 -9.80 -21.26 -4.78
C CYS A 181 -10.17 -20.64 -3.42
N LYS A 182 -9.20 -19.90 -2.87
CA LYS A 182 -9.41 -19.05 -1.68
C LYS A 182 -9.78 -17.65 -2.17
N LEU A 183 -10.84 -17.07 -1.59
CA LEU A 183 -11.30 -15.70 -1.87
C LEU A 183 -11.00 -14.81 -0.67
N LEU A 184 -9.92 -14.05 -0.72
CA LEU A 184 -9.44 -13.22 0.37
C LEU A 184 -9.56 -11.73 0.03
N SER A 185 -9.75 -10.90 1.04
CA SER A 185 -9.83 -9.44 0.87
C SER A 185 -8.43 -8.83 0.98
N PHE A 186 -8.07 -7.97 0.04
CA PHE A 186 -6.82 -7.23 0.10
C PHE A 186 -6.83 -6.22 1.27
N SER A 187 -5.74 -6.16 2.04
CA SER A 187 -5.62 -5.25 3.17
C SER A 187 -5.19 -3.82 2.81
N GLY A 188 -4.77 -3.58 1.57
CA GLY A 188 -4.13 -2.31 1.17
C GLY A 188 -2.61 -2.29 1.39
N ILE A 189 -2.03 -3.44 1.78
CA ILE A 189 -0.60 -3.58 2.07
C ILE A 189 -0.05 -4.77 1.28
N HIS A 190 1.10 -4.57 0.66
CA HIS A 190 1.83 -5.64 -0.03
C HIS A 190 3.34 -5.36 -0.03
N ILE A 191 4.13 -6.36 -0.34
CA ILE A 191 5.59 -6.24 -0.46
C ILE A 191 6.06 -6.96 -1.71
N PHE A 192 7.07 -6.40 -2.38
CA PHE A 192 7.60 -6.97 -3.61
C PHE A 192 9.11 -6.76 -3.75
N LYS A 193 9.76 -7.57 -4.60
CA LYS A 193 11.15 -7.36 -5.03
C LYS A 193 11.17 -6.52 -6.30
N PRO A 194 11.86 -5.35 -6.31
CA PRO A 194 11.86 -4.41 -7.45
C PRO A 194 12.34 -5.02 -8.77
N GLU A 195 13.20 -6.02 -8.71
CA GLU A 195 13.79 -6.66 -9.90
C GLU A 195 12.74 -7.24 -10.85
N TYR A 196 11.60 -7.74 -10.33
CA TYR A 196 10.53 -8.31 -11.16
C TYR A 196 9.69 -7.26 -11.89
N PHE A 197 9.89 -5.97 -11.59
CA PHE A 197 9.15 -4.87 -12.21
C PHE A 197 9.94 -4.15 -13.31
N LYS A 198 11.26 -4.36 -13.41
CA LYS A 198 12.15 -3.62 -14.33
C LYS A 198 11.85 -3.82 -15.82
N SER A 199 11.20 -4.91 -16.20
CA SER A 199 10.87 -5.23 -17.59
C SER A 199 9.55 -4.63 -18.07
N PHE A 200 8.74 -4.06 -17.16
CA PHE A 200 7.47 -3.47 -17.53
C PHE A 200 7.65 -2.06 -18.11
N GLU A 201 6.84 -1.75 -19.10
CA GLU A 201 6.75 -0.42 -19.68
C GLU A 201 6.06 0.54 -18.71
N LEU A 202 6.62 1.75 -18.56
CA LEU A 202 6.02 2.81 -17.74
C LEU A 202 4.72 3.34 -18.37
N LYS A 203 3.59 3.04 -17.76
CA LYS A 203 2.25 3.51 -18.15
C LYS A 203 1.27 3.38 -16.98
N PRO A 204 0.15 4.12 -17.02
CA PRO A 204 -0.93 3.92 -16.06
C PRO A 204 -1.46 2.49 -16.10
N CYS A 205 -1.48 1.81 -14.95
CA CYS A 205 -2.03 0.46 -14.80
C CYS A 205 -2.31 0.13 -13.34
N TYR A 206 -3.15 -0.86 -13.10
CA TYR A 206 -3.39 -1.38 -11.75
C TYR A 206 -2.31 -2.40 -11.36
N ILE A 207 -1.90 -2.40 -10.11
CA ILE A 207 -0.86 -3.29 -9.59
C ILE A 207 -1.18 -4.78 -9.80
N PHE A 208 -2.45 -5.16 -9.71
CA PHE A 208 -2.85 -6.55 -9.88
C PHE A 208 -2.66 -7.07 -11.32
N GLU A 209 -2.66 -6.19 -12.32
CA GLU A 209 -2.32 -6.54 -13.70
C GLU A 209 -0.84 -6.94 -13.82
N LEU A 210 0.04 -6.22 -13.12
CA LEU A 210 1.46 -6.55 -13.05
C LEU A 210 1.67 -7.86 -12.28
N TYR A 211 1.00 -8.04 -11.14
CA TYR A 211 1.08 -9.28 -10.39
C TYR A 211 0.57 -10.50 -11.15
N GLN A 212 -0.48 -10.37 -11.96
CA GLN A 212 -0.93 -11.46 -12.83
C GLN A 212 0.13 -11.83 -13.88
N GLN A 213 0.90 -10.86 -14.38
CA GLN A 213 1.99 -11.15 -15.32
C GLN A 213 3.19 -11.79 -14.62
N ILE A 214 3.58 -11.28 -13.44
CA ILE A 214 4.66 -11.84 -12.62
C ILE A 214 4.31 -13.27 -12.20
N ALA A 215 3.07 -13.52 -11.80
CA ALA A 215 2.59 -14.82 -11.32
C ALA A 215 2.64 -15.94 -12.37
N LYS A 216 2.87 -15.63 -13.65
CA LYS A 216 3.06 -16.66 -14.69
C LYS A 216 4.36 -17.45 -14.51
N ASN A 217 5.39 -16.83 -13.95
CA ASN A 217 6.73 -17.40 -13.85
C ASN A 217 7.33 -17.33 -12.43
N HIS A 218 6.75 -16.54 -11.54
CA HIS A 218 7.25 -16.28 -10.19
C HIS A 218 6.11 -16.33 -9.18
N ARG A 219 6.44 -16.65 -7.93
CA ARG A 219 5.42 -16.75 -6.89
C ARG A 219 5.00 -15.37 -6.40
N VAL A 220 3.70 -15.12 -6.49
CA VAL A 220 2.99 -14.01 -5.85
C VAL A 220 1.98 -14.64 -4.90
N THR A 221 2.16 -14.48 -3.58
CA THR A 221 1.41 -15.27 -2.59
C THR A 221 0.63 -14.41 -1.61
N SER A 222 -0.41 -15.00 -1.02
CA SER A 222 -1.14 -14.37 0.08
C SER A 222 -0.41 -14.56 1.41
N LYS A 223 -0.55 -13.56 2.29
CA LYS A 223 -0.25 -13.68 3.72
C LYS A 223 -1.47 -13.22 4.50
N LEU A 224 -2.17 -14.18 5.05
CA LEU A 224 -3.36 -13.93 5.86
C LEU A 224 -2.97 -13.29 7.19
N ILE A 225 -3.59 -12.16 7.53
CA ILE A 225 -3.37 -11.44 8.78
C ILE A 225 -4.65 -11.35 9.60
N HIS A 226 -4.47 -11.33 10.93
CA HIS A 226 -5.53 -11.16 11.92
C HIS A 226 -5.13 -10.03 12.88
N PRO A 227 -5.10 -8.76 12.41
CA PRO A 227 -4.72 -7.63 13.25
C PRO A 227 -5.81 -7.36 14.30
N ASP A 228 -5.43 -6.78 15.46
CA ASP A 228 -6.40 -6.35 16.46
C ASP A 228 -7.36 -5.30 15.91
N TYR A 229 -6.87 -4.47 15.00
CA TYR A 229 -7.68 -3.53 14.23
C TYR A 229 -7.13 -3.32 12.82
N TRP A 230 -8.06 -3.07 11.91
CA TRP A 230 -7.81 -2.66 10.54
C TRP A 230 -8.97 -1.79 10.06
N PHE A 231 -8.67 -0.59 9.58
CA PHE A 231 -9.65 0.35 9.04
C PHE A 231 -9.25 0.82 7.64
N ASP A 232 -10.20 0.78 6.69
CA ASP A 232 -10.15 1.55 5.45
C ASP A 232 -10.81 2.90 5.73
N LEU A 233 -10.05 3.98 5.66
CA LEU A 233 -10.50 5.34 5.98
C LEU A 233 -10.99 6.08 4.74
N GLY A 234 -11.62 5.37 3.81
CA GLY A 234 -12.08 5.89 2.54
C GLY A 234 -13.41 6.65 2.59
N THR A 235 -14.14 6.63 3.70
CA THR A 235 -15.41 7.34 3.88
C THR A 235 -15.48 8.06 5.23
N LYS A 236 -16.36 9.08 5.35
CA LYS A 236 -16.58 9.79 6.63
C LYS A 236 -17.02 8.87 7.76
N GLU A 237 -17.86 7.88 7.46
CA GLU A 237 -18.34 6.91 8.43
C GLU A 237 -17.18 6.04 8.95
N GLN A 238 -16.33 5.55 8.05
CA GLN A 238 -15.15 4.74 8.41
C GLN A 238 -14.16 5.55 9.26
N LEU A 239 -13.90 6.83 8.91
CA LEU A 239 -13.09 7.74 9.73
C LEU A 239 -13.65 7.86 11.14
N LYS A 240 -14.94 8.19 11.28
CA LYS A 240 -15.60 8.34 12.58
C LYS A 240 -15.54 7.06 13.42
N ASN A 241 -15.76 5.91 12.80
CA ASN A 241 -15.68 4.61 13.49
C ASN A 241 -14.27 4.32 13.99
N ALA A 242 -13.25 4.63 13.20
CA ALA A 242 -11.85 4.49 13.61
C ALA A 242 -11.50 5.44 14.78
N GLU A 243 -11.94 6.70 14.74
CA GLU A 243 -11.74 7.67 15.84
C GLU A 243 -12.40 7.21 17.14
N LEU A 244 -13.64 6.73 17.09
CA LEU A 244 -14.35 6.20 18.25
C LEU A 244 -13.60 5.00 18.84
N TRP A 245 -13.16 4.08 18.00
CA TRP A 245 -12.42 2.90 18.45
C TRP A 245 -11.08 3.28 19.10
N LEU A 246 -10.30 4.18 18.48
CA LEU A 246 -9.03 4.66 19.04
C LEU A 246 -9.22 5.39 20.37
N SER A 247 -10.31 6.16 20.51
CA SER A 247 -10.61 6.90 21.75
C SER A 247 -11.03 5.98 22.90
N SER A 248 -11.63 4.82 22.62
CA SER A 248 -12.07 3.85 23.63
C SER A 248 -10.93 3.04 24.26
N ARG A 249 -9.70 3.15 23.74
CA ARG A 249 -8.51 2.40 24.19
C ARG A 249 -7.41 3.29 24.80
N ARG A 250 -7.67 4.57 24.94
CA ARG A 250 -6.85 5.51 25.72
C ARG A 250 -7.33 5.52 27.16
#